data_38a080aa8a2b4d9358de505576af478e
#
_entry.id   38a080aa8a2b4d9358de505576af478e
#
_cell.length_a   1.000
_cell.length_b   1.000
_cell.length_c   1.000
_cell.angle_alpha   90.00
_cell.angle_beta   90.00
_cell.angle_gamma   90.00
#
_symmetry.space_group_name_H-M   'P 1'
#
loop_
_entity.id
_entity.type
_entity.pdbx_description
1 polymer ?
#
loop_
_entity_poly.entity_id
_entity_poly.type
_entity_poly.pdbx_seq_one_letter_code
_entity_poly.pdbx_strand_id
1 'polypeptide(L)'
;MRTIAAIMLACLSTTAFAANPVAEPSKLDAAWQARTKAMFKTAIEIPTVAERGEMPKMAAFIAAELKKAGWTDADIKILPYEGRPGDKTVSMAARWKGSGTAKKPILIIAHMDVVEAKRADWKEDPFQFIEKDGYFYGRGTSDDKQGVIATTAALIKLREAGFKPSRDLILYFTGDEETEGNGARLGATEWREHTDAEYALNADAGGGAYTRDGRILGFGLQTAEKIFQSYHFTVRNRGGHSSRPRPDNAIYELSAALQRLSTHRFAPMLNETTRAYFTERAKQESGALGNAMRAWLGNPNDGAAADAIEANELETGITRTRCVATMLEGGHAQNALPQKADATVNCRIMPGVDPKTVEAELKTVAGAGVEVTPFANQGRITQASPLRADVVQAYTDAVRAIHGPTVQIIPQMSTGATDGLYFRAAGIPVYGVEGSWGISPDDERAHGLDERLPARALYDDVLHWEMMVRTLAGK
;
A
#
# COMPACT_ATOMS: atom_id res chain seq x y z
N MET A 1 -20.54 -35.17 66.73
CA MET A 1 -20.77 -35.11 65.26
C MET A 1 -21.02 -33.68 64.87
N ARG A 2 -20.02 -33.01 64.30
CA ARG A 2 -20.16 -31.63 63.78
C ARG A 2 -19.99 -31.70 62.27
N THR A 3 -21.05 -31.38 61.53
CA THR A 3 -21.11 -31.37 60.09
C THR A 3 -20.54 -30.05 59.60
N ILE A 4 -19.45 -30.11 58.85
CA ILE A 4 -18.87 -28.94 58.15
C ILE A 4 -19.48 -28.88 56.74
N ALA A 5 -20.27 -27.82 56.48
CA ALA A 5 -20.77 -27.53 55.17
C ALA A 5 -19.68 -26.76 54.36
N ALA A 6 -19.18 -27.35 53.29
CA ALA A 6 -18.31 -26.71 52.36
C ALA A 6 -19.12 -25.89 51.34
N ILE A 7 -18.98 -24.57 51.37
CA ILE A 7 -19.52 -23.68 50.36
C ILE A 7 -18.55 -23.64 49.16
N MET A 8 -18.93 -24.27 48.06
CA MET A 8 -18.27 -24.11 46.78
C MET A 8 -18.63 -22.73 46.19
N LEU A 9 -17.64 -21.86 46.17
CA LEU A 9 -17.74 -20.59 45.45
C LEU A 9 -17.43 -20.88 43.98
N ALA A 10 -18.45 -20.96 43.13
CA ALA A 10 -18.28 -21.05 41.67
C ALA A 10 -17.84 -19.69 41.14
N CYS A 11 -16.56 -19.53 40.83
CA CYS A 11 -16.07 -18.40 40.04
C CYS A 11 -16.60 -18.57 38.61
N LEU A 12 -17.70 -17.89 38.29
CA LEU A 12 -18.14 -17.64 36.92
C LEU A 12 -17.13 -16.66 36.32
N SER A 13 -16.10 -17.19 35.64
CA SER A 13 -15.28 -16.38 34.73
C SER A 13 -16.18 -15.99 33.53
N THR A 14 -16.74 -14.80 33.57
CA THR A 14 -17.35 -14.19 32.40
C THR A 14 -16.20 -13.88 31.41
N THR A 15 -16.00 -14.75 30.45
CA THR A 15 -15.28 -14.39 29.24
C THR A 15 -16.07 -13.28 28.57
N ALA A 16 -15.66 -12.03 28.78
CA ALA A 16 -16.16 -10.93 27.98
C ALA A 16 -15.75 -11.25 26.52
N PHE A 17 -16.71 -11.64 25.70
CA PHE A 17 -16.51 -11.63 24.25
C PHE A 17 -16.14 -10.21 23.87
N ALA A 18 -15.01 -10.04 23.18
CA ALA A 18 -14.67 -8.75 22.60
C ALA A 18 -15.85 -8.34 21.68
N ALA A 19 -16.28 -7.09 21.78
CA ALA A 19 -17.40 -6.59 20.99
C ALA A 19 -17.01 -6.65 19.51
N ASN A 20 -17.97 -6.97 18.64
CA ASN A 20 -17.72 -6.96 17.20
C ASN A 20 -17.42 -5.52 16.74
N PRO A 21 -16.17 -5.20 16.29
CA PRO A 21 -15.79 -3.83 15.98
C PRO A 21 -16.61 -3.21 14.84
N VAL A 22 -17.15 -4.03 13.93
CA VAL A 22 -18.02 -3.58 12.83
C VAL A 22 -19.39 -3.08 13.34
N ALA A 23 -19.90 -3.64 14.42
CA ALA A 23 -21.19 -3.26 14.99
C ALA A 23 -21.11 -2.08 15.97
N GLU A 24 -19.90 -1.70 16.43
CA GLU A 24 -19.75 -0.57 17.32
C GLU A 24 -19.93 0.77 16.58
N PRO A 25 -20.57 1.78 17.20
CA PRO A 25 -20.74 3.07 16.57
C PRO A 25 -19.41 3.82 16.45
N SER A 26 -19.22 4.55 15.34
CA SER A 26 -18.11 5.51 15.23
C SER A 26 -18.35 6.73 16.14
N LYS A 27 -17.24 7.35 16.56
CA LYS A 27 -17.25 8.63 17.31
C LYS A 27 -17.50 9.85 16.41
N LEU A 28 -17.48 9.71 15.08
CA LEU A 28 -17.86 10.78 14.16
C LEU A 28 -19.34 11.10 14.34
N ASP A 29 -19.69 12.39 14.40
CA ASP A 29 -21.09 12.79 14.55
C ASP A 29 -21.97 12.36 13.36
N ALA A 30 -23.27 12.15 13.62
CA ALA A 30 -24.19 11.56 12.64
C ALA A 30 -24.33 12.40 11.35
N ALA A 31 -24.22 13.72 11.42
CA ALA A 31 -24.32 14.59 10.25
C ALA A 31 -23.11 14.38 9.34
N TRP A 32 -21.90 14.27 9.91
CA TRP A 32 -20.70 13.97 9.15
C TRP A 32 -20.65 12.54 8.65
N GLN A 33 -21.18 11.56 9.40
CA GLN A 33 -21.33 10.19 8.88
C GLN A 33 -22.22 10.18 7.63
N ALA A 34 -23.39 10.83 7.68
CA ALA A 34 -24.30 10.91 6.54
C ALA A 34 -23.68 11.61 5.33
N ARG A 35 -22.97 12.73 5.55
CA ARG A 35 -22.30 13.48 4.49
C ARG A 35 -21.14 12.69 3.85
N THR A 36 -20.30 12.07 4.67
CA THR A 36 -19.20 11.21 4.21
C THR A 36 -19.70 10.04 3.41
N LYS A 37 -20.75 9.34 3.90
CA LYS A 37 -21.40 8.25 3.16
C LYS A 37 -21.94 8.70 1.82
N ALA A 38 -22.58 9.87 1.75
CA ALA A 38 -23.11 10.39 0.48
C ALA A 38 -21.99 10.70 -0.53
N MET A 39 -20.87 11.28 -0.09
CA MET A 39 -19.69 11.49 -0.93
C MET A 39 -19.10 10.16 -1.38
N PHE A 40 -18.95 9.20 -0.47
CA PHE A 40 -18.39 7.90 -0.75
C PHE A 40 -19.25 7.11 -1.75
N LYS A 41 -20.57 7.10 -1.56
CA LYS A 41 -21.51 6.53 -2.54
C LYS A 41 -21.29 7.11 -3.94
N THR A 42 -21.22 8.42 -4.07
CA THR A 42 -20.98 9.07 -5.37
C THR A 42 -19.63 8.64 -5.97
N ALA A 43 -18.58 8.58 -5.15
CA ALA A 43 -17.25 8.17 -5.60
C ALA A 43 -17.22 6.71 -6.11
N ILE A 44 -17.86 5.77 -5.38
CA ILE A 44 -17.94 4.36 -5.79
C ILE A 44 -18.71 4.19 -7.10
N GLU A 45 -19.78 4.97 -7.30
CA GLU A 45 -20.63 4.89 -8.48
C GLU A 45 -20.04 5.59 -9.73
N ILE A 46 -18.84 6.19 -9.63
CA ILE A 46 -18.06 6.64 -10.77
C ILE A 46 -17.00 5.57 -11.08
N PRO A 47 -17.14 4.78 -12.16
CA PRO A 47 -16.25 3.66 -12.46
C PRO A 47 -14.92 4.13 -13.07
N THR A 48 -14.02 4.60 -12.24
CA THR A 48 -12.72 5.18 -12.60
C THR A 48 -11.65 4.14 -12.99
N VAL A 49 -12.06 3.15 -13.73
CA VAL A 49 -11.17 2.17 -14.35
C VAL A 49 -10.47 2.81 -15.55
N ALA A 50 -9.21 2.47 -15.76
CA ALA A 50 -8.45 2.91 -16.94
C ALA A 50 -9.24 2.67 -18.24
N GLU A 51 -9.09 3.58 -19.21
CA GLU A 51 -9.75 3.56 -20.52
C GLU A 51 -11.28 3.78 -20.51
N ARG A 52 -11.93 3.93 -19.34
CA ARG A 52 -13.36 4.25 -19.27
C ARG A 52 -13.68 5.74 -19.37
N GLY A 53 -12.66 6.62 -19.24
CA GLY A 53 -12.83 8.08 -19.38
C GLY A 53 -13.61 8.76 -18.26
N GLU A 54 -13.83 8.10 -17.12
CA GLU A 54 -14.61 8.63 -15.98
C GLU A 54 -13.77 9.43 -14.97
N MET A 55 -12.45 9.41 -15.08
CA MET A 55 -11.55 10.11 -14.15
C MET A 55 -11.81 11.62 -14.06
N PRO A 56 -12.02 12.36 -15.18
CA PRO A 56 -12.37 13.78 -15.09
C PRO A 56 -13.64 14.07 -14.29
N LYS A 57 -14.62 13.16 -14.31
CA LYS A 57 -15.86 13.27 -13.55
C LYS A 57 -15.61 13.10 -12.04
N MET A 58 -14.74 12.16 -11.66
CA MET A 58 -14.33 11.97 -10.26
C MET A 58 -13.61 13.22 -9.74
N ALA A 59 -12.61 13.71 -10.46
CA ALA A 59 -11.89 14.93 -10.07
C ALA A 59 -12.82 16.15 -9.98
N ALA A 60 -13.76 16.32 -10.92
CA ALA A 60 -14.75 17.38 -10.88
C ALA A 60 -15.71 17.27 -9.68
N PHE A 61 -16.09 16.04 -9.31
CA PHE A 61 -16.91 15.79 -8.13
C PHE A 61 -16.18 16.24 -6.84
N ILE A 62 -14.95 15.80 -6.63
CA ILE A 62 -14.15 16.20 -5.45
C ILE A 62 -13.92 17.72 -5.44
N ALA A 63 -13.58 18.31 -6.58
CA ALA A 63 -13.42 19.76 -6.70
C ALA A 63 -14.71 20.53 -6.30
N ALA A 64 -15.89 20.01 -6.69
CA ALA A 64 -17.17 20.62 -6.32
C ALA A 64 -17.43 20.54 -4.80
N GLU A 65 -17.13 19.42 -4.14
CA GLU A 65 -17.26 19.30 -2.69
C GLU A 65 -16.33 20.27 -1.95
N LEU A 66 -15.07 20.37 -2.38
CA LEU A 66 -14.12 21.34 -1.82
C LEU A 66 -14.59 22.79 -2.02
N LYS A 67 -15.12 23.13 -3.19
CA LYS A 67 -15.65 24.49 -3.48
C LYS A 67 -16.83 24.84 -2.58
N LYS A 68 -17.74 23.91 -2.29
CA LYS A 68 -18.83 24.12 -1.32
C LYS A 68 -18.32 24.54 0.05
N ALA A 69 -17.13 24.05 0.44
CA ALA A 69 -16.48 24.39 1.70
C ALA A 69 -15.52 25.59 1.59
N GLY A 70 -15.53 26.31 0.47
CA GLY A 70 -14.85 27.59 0.31
C GLY A 70 -13.49 27.55 -0.38
N TRP A 71 -13.06 26.44 -0.99
CA TRP A 71 -11.96 26.47 -1.94
C TRP A 71 -12.37 27.21 -3.21
N THR A 72 -11.43 27.93 -3.81
CA THR A 72 -11.65 28.67 -5.06
C THR A 72 -11.02 27.96 -6.25
N ASP A 73 -11.33 28.40 -7.48
CA ASP A 73 -10.66 27.89 -8.68
C ASP A 73 -9.16 28.15 -8.71
N ALA A 74 -8.70 29.17 -7.98
CA ALA A 74 -7.26 29.43 -7.82
C ALA A 74 -6.56 28.36 -6.95
N ASP A 75 -7.28 27.76 -6.01
CA ASP A 75 -6.77 26.78 -5.08
C ASP A 75 -6.77 25.34 -5.66
N ILE A 76 -7.57 25.09 -6.71
CA ILE A 76 -7.77 23.76 -7.29
C ILE A 76 -7.21 23.70 -8.70
N LYS A 77 -6.45 22.66 -9.01
CA LYS A 77 -5.90 22.36 -10.34
C LYS A 77 -6.29 20.94 -10.75
N ILE A 78 -6.92 20.81 -11.89
CA ILE A 78 -7.12 19.52 -12.57
C ILE A 78 -6.08 19.45 -13.67
N LEU A 79 -5.24 18.43 -13.65
CA LEU A 79 -4.02 18.29 -14.42
C LEU A 79 -4.19 17.11 -15.39
N PRO A 80 -4.56 17.35 -16.65
CA PRO A 80 -4.77 16.28 -17.63
C PRO A 80 -3.44 15.71 -18.14
N TYR A 81 -3.42 14.40 -18.34
CA TYR A 81 -2.28 13.68 -18.91
C TYR A 81 -2.73 12.38 -19.58
N GLU A 82 -1.79 11.67 -20.13
CA GLU A 82 -1.98 10.33 -20.67
C GLU A 82 -1.41 9.30 -19.68
N GLY A 83 -2.25 8.46 -19.13
CA GLY A 83 -1.87 7.36 -18.25
C GLY A 83 -1.14 6.28 -19.06
N ARG A 84 -1.88 5.49 -19.83
CA ARG A 84 -1.37 4.59 -20.86
C ARG A 84 -1.48 5.26 -22.24
N PRO A 85 -0.76 4.77 -23.27
CA PRO A 85 -0.94 5.26 -24.62
C PRO A 85 -2.42 5.21 -25.07
N GLY A 86 -3.01 6.38 -25.34
CA GLY A 86 -4.43 6.52 -25.71
C GLY A 86 -5.40 6.70 -24.54
N ASP A 87 -5.02 6.47 -23.30
CA ASP A 87 -5.87 6.64 -22.12
C ASP A 87 -5.66 8.02 -21.47
N LYS A 88 -6.63 8.91 -21.69
CA LYS A 88 -6.62 10.26 -21.13
C LYS A 88 -7.22 10.27 -19.73
N THR A 89 -6.41 10.66 -18.77
CA THR A 89 -6.78 10.74 -17.37
C THR A 89 -6.42 12.09 -16.77
N VAL A 90 -6.66 12.29 -15.49
CA VAL A 90 -6.32 13.53 -14.76
C VAL A 90 -5.81 13.21 -13.36
N SER A 91 -4.87 14.03 -12.87
CA SER A 91 -4.64 14.22 -11.46
C SER A 91 -5.30 15.50 -10.96
N MET A 92 -5.50 15.63 -9.66
CA MET A 92 -6.04 16.82 -9.04
C MET A 92 -5.14 17.30 -7.89
N ALA A 93 -4.83 18.58 -7.86
CA ALA A 93 -4.19 19.24 -6.72
C ALA A 93 -5.13 20.26 -6.11
N ALA A 94 -5.27 20.28 -4.77
CA ALA A 94 -6.04 21.29 -4.06
C ALA A 94 -5.22 21.81 -2.87
N ARG A 95 -4.96 23.13 -2.86
CA ARG A 95 -4.14 23.77 -1.82
C ARG A 95 -5.02 24.52 -0.82
N TRP A 96 -4.80 24.28 0.45
CA TRP A 96 -5.32 25.08 1.54
C TRP A 96 -4.18 25.89 2.13
N LYS A 97 -4.19 27.20 1.90
CA LYS A 97 -3.15 28.11 2.38
C LYS A 97 -3.17 28.22 3.89
N GLY A 98 -2.01 28.05 4.49
CA GLY A 98 -1.78 28.23 5.91
C GLY A 98 -1.56 29.70 6.29
N SER A 99 -1.61 29.96 7.57
CA SER A 99 -1.35 31.30 8.14
C SER A 99 0.13 31.66 8.27
N GLY A 100 1.03 30.66 8.18
CA GLY A 100 2.48 30.82 8.30
C GLY A 100 3.21 30.36 7.04
N THR A 101 4.40 30.92 6.83
CA THR A 101 5.28 30.59 5.68
C THR A 101 6.61 29.96 6.10
N ALA A 102 6.83 29.78 7.41
CA ALA A 102 8.10 29.28 7.93
C ALA A 102 8.36 27.79 7.65
N LYS A 103 7.28 26.99 7.49
CA LYS A 103 7.37 25.56 7.19
C LYS A 103 6.88 25.30 5.78
N LYS A 104 7.51 24.34 5.07
CA LYS A 104 7.00 23.87 3.79
C LYS A 104 5.63 23.19 3.97
N PRO A 105 4.84 23.09 2.91
CA PRO A 105 3.55 22.40 2.93
C PRO A 105 3.65 20.94 3.42
N ILE A 106 2.51 20.40 3.85
CA ILE A 106 2.28 18.95 3.95
C ILE A 106 1.50 18.54 2.71
N LEU A 107 1.98 17.50 2.03
CA LEU A 107 1.27 16.86 0.92
C LEU A 107 0.45 15.69 1.46
N ILE A 108 -0.79 15.54 1.02
CA ILE A 108 -1.66 14.39 1.29
C ILE A 108 -1.95 13.75 -0.05
N ILE A 109 -1.57 12.50 -0.23
CA ILE A 109 -1.73 11.75 -1.48
C ILE A 109 -2.70 10.59 -1.33
N ALA A 110 -3.43 10.31 -2.40
CA ALA A 110 -4.34 9.19 -2.59
C ALA A 110 -4.57 8.98 -4.09
N HIS A 111 -5.17 7.87 -4.50
CA HIS A 111 -5.52 7.68 -5.90
C HIS A 111 -7.03 7.52 -6.13
N MET A 112 -7.49 8.02 -7.27
CA MET A 112 -8.92 8.05 -7.64
C MET A 112 -9.31 6.89 -8.54
N ASP A 113 -8.35 6.28 -9.23
CA ASP A 113 -8.57 5.15 -10.13
C ASP A 113 -8.75 3.84 -9.36
N VAL A 114 -9.22 2.85 -10.04
CA VAL A 114 -9.44 1.51 -9.50
C VAL A 114 -9.15 0.46 -10.56
N VAL A 115 -8.72 -0.74 -10.15
CA VAL A 115 -8.60 -1.88 -11.07
C VAL A 115 -9.95 -2.30 -11.64
N GLU A 116 -9.91 -2.96 -12.80
CA GLU A 116 -11.11 -3.49 -13.46
C GLU A 116 -11.85 -4.51 -12.57
N ALA A 117 -13.18 -4.47 -12.64
CA ALA A 117 -14.07 -5.41 -11.97
C ALA A 117 -15.20 -5.83 -12.91
N LYS A 118 -15.22 -7.11 -13.27
CA LYS A 118 -16.22 -7.66 -14.19
C LYS A 118 -17.49 -8.03 -13.42
N ARG A 119 -18.62 -7.46 -13.81
CA ARG A 119 -19.92 -7.76 -13.17
C ARG A 119 -20.22 -9.25 -13.04
N ALA A 120 -19.80 -10.05 -14.01
CA ALA A 120 -20.06 -11.50 -14.02
C ALA A 120 -19.35 -12.27 -12.89
N ASP A 121 -18.26 -11.72 -12.38
CA ASP A 121 -17.45 -12.36 -11.34
C ASP A 121 -17.90 -11.96 -9.93
N TRP A 122 -18.65 -10.86 -9.79
CA TRP A 122 -19.10 -10.30 -8.52
C TRP A 122 -20.55 -10.72 -8.20
N LYS A 123 -20.86 -10.85 -6.92
CA LYS A 123 -22.25 -11.11 -6.46
C LYS A 123 -23.18 -9.97 -6.81
N GLU A 124 -22.71 -8.74 -6.57
CA GLU A 124 -23.44 -7.51 -6.86
C GLU A 124 -22.66 -6.68 -7.90
N ASP A 125 -23.24 -5.59 -8.41
CA ASP A 125 -22.54 -4.71 -9.34
C ASP A 125 -21.36 -4.02 -8.62
N PRO A 126 -20.11 -4.18 -9.09
CA PRO A 126 -18.94 -3.59 -8.45
C PRO A 126 -18.93 -2.07 -8.43
N PHE A 127 -19.68 -1.41 -9.31
CA PHE A 127 -19.80 0.04 -9.40
C PHE A 127 -21.15 0.57 -8.92
N GLN A 128 -21.87 -0.23 -8.16
CA GLN A 128 -23.03 0.18 -7.39
C GLN A 128 -22.67 0.15 -5.91
N PHE A 129 -22.87 1.29 -5.22
CA PHE A 129 -22.64 1.36 -3.79
C PHE A 129 -23.70 0.57 -3.02
N ILE A 130 -23.29 -0.39 -2.22
CA ILE A 130 -24.18 -1.23 -1.41
C ILE A 130 -23.77 -1.13 0.06
N GLU A 131 -24.75 -0.81 0.92
CA GLU A 131 -24.61 -0.86 2.37
C GLU A 131 -25.34 -2.09 2.91
N LYS A 132 -24.58 -3.01 3.51
CA LYS A 132 -25.14 -4.26 4.03
C LYS A 132 -24.31 -4.78 5.20
N ASP A 133 -24.98 -5.26 6.25
CA ASP A 133 -24.36 -5.94 7.41
C ASP A 133 -23.20 -5.15 8.06
N GLY A 134 -23.30 -3.81 8.07
CA GLY A 134 -22.27 -2.92 8.63
C GLY A 134 -21.10 -2.64 7.70
N TYR A 135 -21.18 -3.04 6.43
CA TYR A 135 -20.17 -2.83 5.41
C TYR A 135 -20.69 -2.00 4.23
N PHE A 136 -19.75 -1.30 3.59
CA PHE A 136 -19.90 -0.73 2.27
C PHE A 136 -19.20 -1.63 1.24
N TYR A 137 -19.92 -2.03 0.21
CA TYR A 137 -19.42 -2.86 -0.89
C TYR A 137 -19.31 -2.06 -2.18
N GLY A 138 -18.31 -2.36 -2.96
CA GLY A 138 -18.03 -1.79 -4.27
C GLY A 138 -16.54 -1.72 -4.55
N ARG A 139 -16.15 -1.65 -5.81
CA ARG A 139 -14.75 -1.50 -6.22
C ARG A 139 -14.23 -0.12 -5.81
N GLY A 140 -13.10 -0.08 -5.11
CA GLY A 140 -12.51 1.13 -4.54
C GLY A 140 -12.99 1.43 -3.11
N THR A 141 -13.72 0.50 -2.47
CA THR A 141 -14.15 0.72 -1.08
C THR A 141 -13.03 0.61 -0.07
N SER A 142 -11.97 -0.11 -0.39
CA SER A 142 -10.76 -0.21 0.43
C SER A 142 -9.50 0.27 -0.29
N ASP A 143 -9.55 0.46 -1.62
CA ASP A 143 -8.41 0.77 -2.45
C ASP A 143 -8.81 1.67 -3.64
N ASP A 144 -8.60 3.00 -3.61
CA ASP A 144 -8.28 3.90 -2.49
C ASP A 144 -9.30 5.05 -2.42
N LYS A 145 -10.53 4.86 -2.97
CA LYS A 145 -11.56 5.90 -2.89
C LYS A 145 -11.96 6.22 -1.45
N GLN A 146 -11.78 5.27 -0.52
CA GLN A 146 -11.96 5.55 0.89
C GLN A 146 -10.98 6.61 1.39
N GLY A 147 -9.68 6.51 1.05
CA GLY A 147 -8.66 7.49 1.41
C GLY A 147 -8.92 8.87 0.77
N VAL A 148 -9.31 8.89 -0.52
CA VAL A 148 -9.75 10.12 -1.20
C VAL A 148 -10.89 10.81 -0.44
N ILE A 149 -11.92 10.06 -0.06
CA ILE A 149 -13.10 10.63 0.60
C ILE A 149 -12.82 10.98 2.05
N ALA A 150 -12.11 10.15 2.81
CA ALA A 150 -11.79 10.42 4.20
C ALA A 150 -10.94 11.69 4.36
N THR A 151 -9.90 11.84 3.55
CA THR A 151 -9.04 13.03 3.55
C THR A 151 -9.81 14.28 3.12
N THR A 152 -10.63 14.19 2.08
CA THR A 152 -11.50 15.29 1.61
C THR A 152 -12.48 15.70 2.69
N ALA A 153 -13.20 14.76 3.29
CA ALA A 153 -14.19 15.03 4.35
C ALA A 153 -13.55 15.67 5.58
N ALA A 154 -12.39 15.15 6.02
CA ALA A 154 -11.65 15.69 7.15
C ALA A 154 -11.22 17.15 6.93
N LEU A 155 -10.67 17.48 5.76
CA LEU A 155 -10.28 18.86 5.46
C LEU A 155 -11.48 19.80 5.32
N ILE A 156 -12.59 19.36 4.73
CA ILE A 156 -13.83 20.13 4.67
C ILE A 156 -14.34 20.39 6.09
N LYS A 157 -14.41 19.35 6.94
CA LYS A 157 -14.86 19.45 8.33
C LYS A 157 -14.03 20.43 9.14
N LEU A 158 -12.71 20.35 9.01
CA LEU A 158 -11.79 21.27 9.66
C LEU A 158 -12.03 22.72 9.21
N ARG A 159 -12.20 22.96 7.93
CA ARG A 159 -12.40 24.29 7.36
C ARG A 159 -13.72 24.91 7.79
N GLU A 160 -14.80 24.13 7.76
CA GLU A 160 -16.11 24.56 8.24
C GLU A 160 -16.13 24.84 9.75
N ALA A 161 -15.31 24.11 10.53
CA ALA A 161 -15.08 24.36 11.95
C ALA A 161 -14.17 25.59 12.23
N GLY A 162 -13.75 26.31 11.19
CA GLY A 162 -12.90 27.51 11.33
C GLY A 162 -11.43 27.23 11.65
N PHE A 163 -10.96 26.00 11.48
CA PHE A 163 -9.54 25.67 11.64
C PHE A 163 -8.70 26.48 10.65
N LYS A 164 -7.57 26.97 11.11
CA LYS A 164 -6.60 27.71 10.30
C LYS A 164 -5.25 27.00 10.40
N PRO A 165 -4.83 26.30 9.34
CA PRO A 165 -3.55 25.62 9.37
C PRO A 165 -2.40 26.62 9.48
N SER A 166 -1.35 26.25 10.23
CA SER A 166 -0.15 27.06 10.41
C SER A 166 0.82 26.97 9.22
N ARG A 167 0.56 26.03 8.29
CA ARG A 167 1.32 25.78 7.07
C ARG A 167 0.36 25.31 5.97
N ASP A 168 0.76 25.42 4.72
CA ASP A 168 -0.06 24.95 3.61
C ASP A 168 -0.30 23.44 3.70
N LEU A 169 -1.52 23.05 3.32
CA LEU A 169 -1.92 21.65 3.10
C LEU A 169 -2.24 21.49 1.62
N ILE A 170 -1.77 20.41 1.03
CA ILE A 170 -2.01 20.09 -0.38
C ILE A 170 -2.62 18.71 -0.45
N LEU A 171 -3.84 18.59 -0.99
CA LEU A 171 -4.35 17.32 -1.49
C LEU A 171 -3.82 17.11 -2.90
N TYR A 172 -3.28 15.94 -3.18
CA TYR A 172 -2.90 15.54 -4.53
C TYR A 172 -3.41 14.13 -4.81
N PHE A 173 -4.39 14.03 -5.69
CA PHE A 173 -5.02 12.77 -6.05
C PHE A 173 -4.69 12.41 -7.48
N THR A 174 -4.18 11.22 -7.69
CA THR A 174 -3.78 10.69 -8.98
C THR A 174 -4.89 9.89 -9.63
N GLY A 175 -4.74 9.57 -10.89
CA GLY A 175 -5.75 8.86 -11.66
C GLY A 175 -5.21 7.71 -12.49
N ASP A 176 -4.07 7.11 -12.11
CA ASP A 176 -3.45 5.99 -12.80
C ASP A 176 -2.44 5.22 -11.92
N GLU A 177 -2.65 5.20 -10.60
CA GLU A 177 -1.83 4.45 -9.66
C GLU A 177 -1.84 2.96 -10.01
N GLU A 178 -3.02 2.45 -10.27
CA GLU A 178 -3.31 1.05 -10.60
C GLU A 178 -2.77 0.61 -11.98
N THR A 179 -2.08 1.51 -12.66
CA THR A 179 -1.56 1.24 -14.00
C THR A 179 -0.10 1.68 -14.16
N GLU A 180 0.16 2.87 -14.66
CA GLU A 180 1.52 3.35 -14.97
C GLU A 180 2.11 4.29 -13.90
N GLY A 181 1.29 4.88 -13.03
CA GLY A 181 1.70 5.84 -12.01
C GLY A 181 2.28 7.14 -12.60
N ASN A 182 1.89 7.49 -13.83
CA ASN A 182 2.37 8.71 -14.50
C ASN A 182 1.92 9.97 -13.77
N GLY A 183 0.71 9.96 -13.18
CA GLY A 183 0.20 11.07 -12.39
C GLY A 183 1.10 11.41 -11.21
N ALA A 184 1.53 10.40 -10.47
CA ALA A 184 2.47 10.59 -9.35
C ALA A 184 3.85 10.99 -9.84
N ARG A 185 4.34 10.39 -10.94
CA ARG A 185 5.62 10.77 -11.56
C ARG A 185 5.60 12.24 -11.97
N LEU A 186 4.58 12.68 -12.67
CA LEU A 186 4.42 14.08 -13.09
C LEU A 186 4.30 15.01 -11.89
N GLY A 187 3.51 14.63 -10.87
CA GLY A 187 3.40 15.35 -9.61
C GLY A 187 4.74 15.53 -8.92
N ALA A 188 5.54 14.49 -8.87
CA ALA A 188 6.85 14.53 -8.23
C ALA A 188 7.93 15.28 -9.04
N THR A 189 7.71 15.55 -10.33
CA THR A 189 8.68 16.17 -11.26
C THR A 189 8.15 17.45 -11.91
N GLU A 190 7.46 17.32 -13.03
CA GLU A 190 7.03 18.44 -13.89
C GLU A 190 6.01 19.36 -13.22
N TRP A 191 5.14 18.81 -12.36
CA TRP A 191 4.11 19.56 -11.61
C TRP A 191 4.52 19.81 -10.16
N ARG A 192 5.83 19.80 -9.90
CA ARG A 192 6.39 19.99 -8.54
C ARG A 192 5.87 21.25 -7.85
N GLU A 193 5.58 22.31 -8.58
CA GLU A 193 4.99 23.55 -8.03
C GLU A 193 3.66 23.33 -7.30
N HIS A 194 2.91 22.30 -7.71
CA HIS A 194 1.63 21.94 -7.09
C HIS A 194 1.77 20.96 -5.92
N THR A 195 2.93 20.31 -5.76
CA THR A 195 3.14 19.21 -4.82
C THR A 195 4.34 19.39 -3.89
N ASP A 196 5.19 20.44 -4.09
CA ASP A 196 6.38 20.60 -3.26
C ASP A 196 6.01 20.73 -1.79
N ALA A 197 6.56 19.83 -0.97
CA ALA A 197 6.23 19.70 0.43
C ALA A 197 7.46 19.27 1.26
N GLU A 198 7.35 19.42 2.58
CA GLU A 198 8.35 18.91 3.50
C GLU A 198 8.31 17.38 3.57
N TYR A 199 7.12 16.84 3.55
CA TYR A 199 6.83 15.40 3.49
C TYR A 199 5.41 15.17 2.96
N ALA A 200 5.12 13.93 2.59
CA ALA A 200 3.79 13.48 2.19
C ALA A 200 3.20 12.50 3.19
N LEU A 201 1.90 12.58 3.39
CA LEU A 201 1.06 11.61 4.09
C LEU A 201 0.25 10.86 3.02
N ASN A 202 0.40 9.54 2.97
CA ASN A 202 -0.27 8.70 1.99
C ASN A 202 -1.48 8.02 2.63
N ALA A 203 -2.66 8.21 2.05
CA ALA A 203 -3.90 7.58 2.48
C ALA A 203 -4.07 6.16 1.93
N ASP A 204 -3.23 5.77 0.97
CA ASP A 204 -3.21 4.47 0.31
C ASP A 204 -2.25 3.48 0.99
N ALA A 205 -1.93 3.68 2.25
CA ALA A 205 -1.03 2.79 2.98
C ALA A 205 -1.09 3.03 4.49
N GLY A 206 -0.82 2.00 5.25
CA GLY A 206 -0.94 2.01 6.71
C GLY A 206 -2.14 1.18 7.14
N GLY A 207 -3.04 1.80 7.89
CA GLY A 207 -4.29 1.17 8.30
C GLY A 207 -4.16 0.13 9.40
N GLY A 208 -5.30 -0.35 9.89
CA GLY A 208 -5.41 -1.28 11.00
C GLY A 208 -6.11 -2.59 10.65
N ALA A 209 -5.91 -3.57 11.52
CA ALA A 209 -6.61 -4.83 11.40
C ALA A 209 -7.14 -5.32 12.74
N TYR A 210 -8.30 -5.97 12.68
CA TYR A 210 -8.89 -6.71 13.78
C TYR A 210 -9.05 -8.18 13.40
N THR A 211 -9.00 -9.05 14.38
CA THR A 211 -9.42 -10.45 14.21
C THR A 211 -10.95 -10.56 14.22
N ARG A 212 -11.48 -11.69 13.76
CA ARG A 212 -12.95 -11.96 13.79
C ARG A 212 -13.59 -11.88 15.17
N ASP A 213 -12.81 -12.16 16.20
CA ASP A 213 -13.24 -12.06 17.60
C ASP A 213 -13.06 -10.66 18.21
N GLY A 214 -12.71 -9.66 17.40
CA GLY A 214 -12.63 -8.25 17.78
C GLY A 214 -11.32 -7.83 18.45
N ARG A 215 -10.31 -8.69 18.51
CA ARG A 215 -8.98 -8.31 19.01
C ARG A 215 -8.25 -7.48 17.97
N ILE A 216 -7.73 -6.32 18.36
CA ILE A 216 -6.93 -5.47 17.48
C ILE A 216 -5.54 -6.09 17.26
N LEU A 217 -5.11 -6.15 16.01
CA LEU A 217 -3.78 -6.63 15.61
C LEU A 217 -2.73 -5.53 15.61
N GLY A 218 -3.16 -4.27 15.45
CA GLY A 218 -2.32 -3.08 15.40
C GLY A 218 -2.63 -2.22 14.19
N PHE A 219 -1.91 -1.10 14.08
CA PHE A 219 -1.98 -0.20 12.94
C PHE A 219 -0.59 -0.05 12.30
N GLY A 220 -0.53 -0.18 10.99
CA GLY A 220 0.68 -0.01 10.20
C GLY A 220 1.03 1.46 10.02
N LEU A 221 2.30 1.80 10.11
CA LEU A 221 2.86 3.07 9.65
C LEU A 221 3.85 2.77 8.54
N GLN A 222 3.46 2.95 7.27
CA GLN A 222 4.33 2.63 6.16
C GLN A 222 5.36 3.74 5.94
N THR A 223 6.64 3.39 6.05
CA THR A 223 7.75 4.33 5.83
C THR A 223 8.69 3.89 4.72
N ALA A 224 8.48 2.71 4.15
CA ALA A 224 9.30 2.19 3.07
C ALA A 224 8.48 1.33 2.11
N GLU A 225 8.97 1.20 0.89
CA GLU A 225 8.45 0.33 -0.15
C GLU A 225 9.58 -0.33 -0.90
N LYS A 226 9.36 -1.55 -1.40
CA LYS A 226 10.31 -2.19 -2.28
C LYS A 226 10.29 -1.57 -3.66
N ILE A 227 11.46 -1.56 -4.28
CA ILE A 227 11.63 -1.11 -5.66
C ILE A 227 11.19 -2.26 -6.58
N PHE A 228 10.27 -1.96 -7.48
CA PHE A 228 9.81 -2.89 -8.52
C PHE A 228 10.76 -2.82 -9.73
N GLN A 229 11.35 -3.95 -10.11
CA GLN A 229 12.12 -4.07 -11.34
C GLN A 229 11.96 -5.46 -11.93
N SER A 230 11.61 -5.54 -13.20
CA SER A 230 11.60 -6.79 -13.95
C SER A 230 12.80 -6.89 -14.87
N TYR A 231 13.22 -8.12 -15.13
CA TYR A 231 14.33 -8.46 -16.03
C TYR A 231 13.90 -9.53 -17.01
N HIS A 232 14.35 -9.40 -18.26
CA HIS A 232 14.31 -10.49 -19.23
C HIS A 232 15.49 -11.43 -19.00
N PHE A 233 15.22 -12.72 -18.94
CA PHE A 233 16.23 -13.80 -19.06
C PHE A 233 16.04 -14.43 -20.43
N THR A 234 16.98 -14.17 -21.34
CA THR A 234 16.89 -14.62 -22.73
C THR A 234 18.01 -15.60 -23.03
N VAL A 235 17.66 -16.75 -23.55
CA VAL A 235 18.62 -17.71 -24.13
C VAL A 235 18.37 -17.82 -25.63
N ARG A 236 19.45 -17.71 -26.43
CA ARG A 236 19.40 -17.87 -27.89
C ARG A 236 20.18 -19.09 -28.31
N ASN A 237 19.67 -19.80 -29.32
CA ASN A 237 20.27 -20.99 -29.87
C ASN A 237 20.09 -21.04 -31.40
N ARG A 238 20.93 -21.73 -32.11
CA ARG A 238 20.81 -21.86 -33.57
C ARG A 238 19.59 -22.69 -34.04
N GLY A 239 18.93 -23.40 -33.11
CA GLY A 239 17.83 -24.29 -33.44
C GLY A 239 18.30 -25.57 -34.21
N GLY A 240 17.37 -26.26 -34.83
CA GLY A 240 17.62 -27.47 -35.62
C GLY A 240 16.42 -28.43 -35.63
N HIS A 241 16.59 -29.56 -36.27
CA HIS A 241 15.56 -30.59 -36.35
C HIS A 241 15.54 -31.43 -35.07
N SER A 242 14.36 -31.63 -34.46
CA SER A 242 14.23 -32.31 -33.15
C SER A 242 14.68 -33.80 -33.18
N SER A 243 14.70 -34.46 -34.35
CA SER A 243 15.23 -35.83 -34.49
C SER A 243 16.76 -35.92 -34.32
N ARG A 244 17.44 -34.78 -34.25
CA ARG A 244 18.90 -34.66 -34.02
C ARG A 244 19.16 -33.80 -32.79
N PRO A 245 18.84 -34.33 -31.58
CA PRO A 245 18.99 -33.58 -30.35
C PRO A 245 20.46 -33.24 -30.10
N ARG A 246 20.68 -32.04 -29.49
CA ARG A 246 21.99 -31.54 -29.06
C ARG A 246 21.98 -31.23 -27.57
N PRO A 247 23.17 -31.19 -26.93
CA PRO A 247 23.28 -30.79 -25.54
C PRO A 247 22.83 -29.34 -25.31
N ASP A 248 23.11 -28.45 -26.30
CA ASP A 248 22.74 -27.04 -26.29
C ASP A 248 21.28 -26.88 -26.72
N ASN A 249 20.43 -26.45 -25.79
CA ASN A 249 18.98 -26.24 -26.01
C ASN A 249 18.52 -25.04 -25.19
N ALA A 250 17.95 -24.04 -25.86
CA ALA A 250 17.56 -22.79 -25.22
C ALA A 250 16.57 -22.98 -24.04
N ILE A 251 15.64 -23.93 -24.15
CA ILE A 251 14.70 -24.24 -23.07
C ILE A 251 15.44 -24.85 -21.88
N TYR A 252 16.36 -25.79 -22.09
CA TYR A 252 17.08 -26.44 -20.99
C TYR A 252 18.03 -25.49 -20.29
N GLU A 253 18.71 -24.63 -21.03
CA GLU A 253 19.62 -23.62 -20.49
C GLU A 253 18.85 -22.57 -19.65
N LEU A 254 17.72 -22.07 -20.16
CA LEU A 254 16.85 -21.17 -19.41
C LEU A 254 16.28 -21.85 -18.16
N SER A 255 15.80 -23.09 -18.27
CA SER A 255 15.27 -23.86 -17.12
C SER A 255 16.32 -24.03 -16.03
N ALA A 256 17.57 -24.32 -16.40
CA ALA A 256 18.67 -24.41 -15.44
C ALA A 256 18.97 -23.07 -14.76
N ALA A 257 18.88 -21.94 -15.47
CA ALA A 257 19.02 -20.60 -14.89
C ALA A 257 17.90 -20.29 -13.91
N LEU A 258 16.66 -20.60 -14.27
CA LEU A 258 15.49 -20.40 -13.38
C LEU A 258 15.57 -21.31 -12.14
N GLN A 259 16.09 -22.52 -12.28
CA GLN A 259 16.32 -23.41 -11.13
C GLN A 259 17.37 -22.83 -10.19
N ARG A 260 18.47 -22.25 -10.69
CA ARG A 260 19.45 -21.54 -9.84
C ARG A 260 18.82 -20.32 -9.15
N LEU A 261 18.01 -19.53 -9.89
CA LEU A 261 17.29 -18.39 -9.33
C LEU A 261 16.35 -18.80 -8.20
N SER A 262 15.60 -19.90 -8.36
CA SER A 262 14.61 -20.36 -7.36
C SER A 262 15.24 -20.67 -5.99
N THR A 263 16.52 -21.08 -5.98
CA THR A 263 17.27 -21.38 -4.76
C THR A 263 18.18 -20.25 -4.30
N HIS A 264 18.34 -19.21 -5.13
CA HIS A 264 19.21 -18.08 -4.80
C HIS A 264 18.64 -17.27 -3.64
N ARG A 265 19.53 -16.78 -2.78
CA ARG A 265 19.22 -15.94 -1.61
C ARG A 265 20.08 -14.69 -1.64
N PHE A 266 19.44 -13.55 -1.89
CA PHE A 266 20.11 -12.26 -1.71
C PHE A 266 20.50 -12.05 -0.24
N ALA A 267 21.54 -11.28 0.00
CA ALA A 267 21.96 -10.96 1.37
C ALA A 267 20.82 -10.25 2.15
N PRO A 268 20.60 -10.59 3.42
CA PRO A 268 19.61 -9.91 4.24
C PRO A 268 20.05 -8.48 4.54
N MET A 269 19.08 -7.55 4.63
CA MET A 269 19.31 -6.14 4.92
C MET A 269 18.33 -5.64 5.96
N LEU A 270 18.84 -4.95 6.97
CA LEU A 270 18.06 -4.33 8.02
C LEU A 270 18.17 -2.80 7.89
N ASN A 271 17.06 -2.12 7.60
CA ASN A 271 16.95 -0.67 7.64
C ASN A 271 16.20 -0.19 8.90
N GLU A 272 16.03 1.11 9.07
CA GLU A 272 15.34 1.69 10.24
C GLU A 272 13.90 1.16 10.35
N THR A 273 13.16 1.13 9.24
CA THR A 273 11.77 0.64 9.18
C THR A 273 11.66 -0.83 9.56
N THR A 274 12.45 -1.70 8.92
CA THR A 274 12.37 -3.15 9.18
C THR A 274 12.91 -3.51 10.57
N ARG A 275 13.86 -2.75 11.10
CA ARG A 275 14.29 -2.89 12.51
C ARG A 275 13.14 -2.58 13.47
N ALA A 276 12.45 -1.46 13.27
CA ALA A 276 11.31 -1.08 14.08
C ALA A 276 10.16 -2.10 13.94
N TYR A 277 9.86 -2.54 12.72
CA TYR A 277 8.88 -3.59 12.45
C TYR A 277 9.17 -4.86 13.26
N PHE A 278 10.36 -5.46 13.11
CA PHE A 278 10.70 -6.70 13.79
C PHE A 278 10.84 -6.52 15.31
N THR A 279 11.16 -5.30 15.78
CA THR A 279 11.17 -5.00 17.21
C THR A 279 9.77 -5.13 17.81
N GLU A 280 8.75 -4.62 17.12
CA GLU A 280 7.36 -4.72 17.58
C GLU A 280 6.79 -6.14 17.37
N ARG A 281 7.05 -6.77 16.21
CA ARG A 281 6.60 -8.13 15.91
C ARG A 281 7.17 -9.15 16.89
N ALA A 282 8.47 -9.06 17.23
CA ALA A 282 9.13 -9.98 18.17
C ALA A 282 8.57 -9.94 19.59
N LYS A 283 7.85 -8.88 19.97
CA LYS A 283 7.13 -8.81 21.26
C LYS A 283 5.85 -9.66 21.26
N GLN A 284 5.23 -9.79 20.08
CA GLN A 284 3.98 -10.54 19.89
C GLN A 284 4.21 -12.00 19.53
N GLU A 285 5.35 -12.29 18.89
CA GLU A 285 5.66 -13.62 18.38
C GLU A 285 6.44 -14.46 19.40
N SER A 286 5.96 -15.68 19.61
CA SER A 286 6.60 -16.70 20.44
C SER A 286 7.16 -17.85 19.58
N GLY A 287 7.85 -18.78 20.19
CA GLY A 287 8.37 -19.96 19.50
C GLY A 287 9.50 -19.66 18.53
N ALA A 288 9.61 -20.47 17.46
CA ALA A 288 10.72 -20.42 16.51
C ALA A 288 10.79 -19.08 15.74
N LEU A 289 9.65 -18.57 15.28
CA LEU A 289 9.58 -17.31 14.53
C LEU A 289 10.04 -16.13 15.39
N GLY A 290 9.52 -16.00 16.63
CA GLY A 290 9.93 -14.92 17.52
C GLY A 290 11.40 -15.01 17.92
N ASN A 291 11.94 -16.23 18.09
CA ASN A 291 13.37 -16.43 18.34
C ASN A 291 14.22 -16.00 17.14
N ALA A 292 13.82 -16.35 15.93
CA ALA A 292 14.50 -15.93 14.70
C ALA A 292 14.49 -14.40 14.53
N MET A 293 13.37 -13.74 14.78
CA MET A 293 13.27 -12.27 14.76
C MET A 293 14.25 -11.63 15.76
N ARG A 294 14.29 -12.10 16.99
CA ARG A 294 15.22 -11.60 18.03
C ARG A 294 16.68 -11.85 17.67
N ALA A 295 16.99 -13.02 17.13
CA ALA A 295 18.35 -13.37 16.69
C ALA A 295 18.81 -12.45 15.56
N TRP A 296 17.96 -12.24 14.54
CA TRP A 296 18.29 -11.38 13.41
C TRP A 296 18.41 -9.91 13.80
N LEU A 297 17.57 -9.40 14.72
CA LEU A 297 17.70 -8.04 15.28
C LEU A 297 19.05 -7.84 16.00
N GLY A 298 19.54 -8.88 16.68
CA GLY A 298 20.85 -8.89 17.35
C GLY A 298 22.03 -9.00 16.38
N ASN A 299 21.86 -9.70 15.27
CA ASN A 299 22.86 -9.86 14.21
C ASN A 299 22.21 -9.82 12.83
N PRO A 300 22.14 -8.65 12.18
CA PRO A 300 21.52 -8.51 10.84
C PRO A 300 22.18 -9.32 9.72
N ASN A 301 23.39 -9.83 9.96
CA ASN A 301 24.10 -10.69 8.99
C ASN A 301 23.79 -12.19 9.19
N ASP A 302 22.94 -12.55 10.16
CA ASP A 302 22.52 -13.93 10.38
C ASP A 302 21.53 -14.37 9.29
N GLY A 303 22.07 -14.95 8.22
CA GLY A 303 21.30 -15.47 7.10
C GLY A 303 20.34 -16.60 7.50
N ALA A 304 20.72 -17.42 8.47
CA ALA A 304 19.87 -18.53 8.94
C ALA A 304 18.65 -18.01 9.71
N ALA A 305 18.84 -16.99 10.55
CA ALA A 305 17.72 -16.32 11.22
C ALA A 305 16.78 -15.62 10.21
N ALA A 306 17.35 -14.91 9.19
CA ALA A 306 16.57 -14.31 8.13
C ALA A 306 15.79 -15.37 7.30
N ASP A 307 16.40 -16.52 6.99
CA ASP A 307 15.72 -17.61 6.28
C ASP A 307 14.57 -18.20 7.11
N ALA A 308 14.76 -18.33 8.43
CA ALA A 308 13.72 -18.82 9.33
C ALA A 308 12.53 -17.84 9.44
N ILE A 309 12.79 -16.52 9.39
CA ILE A 309 11.74 -15.50 9.31
C ILE A 309 10.99 -15.64 7.99
N GLU A 310 11.68 -15.69 6.86
CA GLU A 310 11.08 -15.75 5.51
C GLU A 310 10.43 -17.11 5.18
N ALA A 311 10.59 -18.11 6.01
CA ALA A 311 9.81 -19.34 5.93
C ALA A 311 8.34 -19.15 6.35
N ASN A 312 8.04 -18.07 7.08
CA ASN A 312 6.67 -17.65 7.35
C ASN A 312 6.15 -16.80 6.18
N GLU A 313 5.00 -17.16 5.64
CA GLU A 313 4.42 -16.55 4.44
C GLU A 313 4.15 -15.03 4.62
N LEU A 314 3.72 -14.61 5.81
CA LEU A 314 3.45 -13.20 6.14
C LEU A 314 4.73 -12.35 6.22
N GLU A 315 5.87 -12.96 6.47
CA GLU A 315 7.16 -12.29 6.63
C GLU A 315 8.04 -12.40 5.37
N THR A 316 7.56 -13.15 4.34
CA THR A 316 8.32 -13.38 3.12
C THR A 316 8.61 -12.06 2.39
N GLY A 317 9.89 -11.84 2.08
CA GLY A 317 10.34 -10.67 1.34
C GLY A 317 10.60 -9.43 2.21
N ILE A 318 10.45 -9.46 3.53
CA ILE A 318 10.72 -8.29 4.38
C ILE A 318 12.22 -8.17 4.73
N THR A 319 12.96 -9.28 4.73
CA THR A 319 14.37 -9.27 5.15
C THR A 319 15.36 -8.98 4.03
N ARG A 320 15.00 -9.19 2.77
CA ARG A 320 15.92 -9.10 1.62
C ARG A 320 15.24 -8.81 0.29
N THR A 321 16.03 -8.50 -0.73
CA THR A 321 15.57 -8.52 -2.14
C THR A 321 15.07 -9.91 -2.51
N ARG A 322 13.97 -9.98 -3.25
CA ARG A 322 13.42 -11.25 -3.77
C ARG A 322 13.16 -11.10 -5.26
N CYS A 323 13.54 -12.13 -6.03
CA CYS A 323 13.27 -12.22 -7.46
C CYS A 323 12.57 -13.54 -7.77
N VAL A 324 11.54 -13.49 -8.61
CA VAL A 324 10.73 -14.64 -9.00
C VAL A 324 10.42 -14.61 -10.50
N ALA A 325 10.47 -15.76 -11.16
CA ALA A 325 10.01 -15.87 -12.54
C ALA A 325 8.49 -15.80 -12.57
N THR A 326 7.93 -14.95 -13.42
CA THR A 326 6.49 -14.72 -13.54
C THR A 326 5.93 -15.11 -14.90
N MET A 327 6.77 -15.10 -15.96
CA MET A 327 6.38 -15.50 -17.32
C MET A 327 7.48 -16.34 -17.96
N LEU A 328 7.09 -17.25 -18.86
CA LEU A 328 8.00 -18.13 -19.58
C LEU A 328 7.48 -18.38 -20.98
N GLU A 329 8.35 -18.21 -21.98
CA GLU A 329 8.09 -18.52 -23.39
C GLU A 329 9.25 -19.31 -24.00
N GLY A 330 8.97 -20.26 -24.92
CA GLY A 330 10.05 -20.99 -25.58
C GLY A 330 9.58 -21.93 -26.68
N GLY A 331 10.39 -22.00 -27.75
CA GLY A 331 10.11 -22.82 -28.91
C GLY A 331 9.08 -22.19 -29.86
N HIS A 332 8.95 -22.79 -31.07
CA HIS A 332 8.05 -22.29 -32.11
C HIS A 332 7.39 -23.45 -32.90
N ALA A 333 7.89 -24.69 -32.77
CA ALA A 333 7.34 -25.86 -33.44
C ALA A 333 7.71 -27.14 -32.67
N GLN A 334 6.83 -28.13 -32.71
CA GLN A 334 7.00 -29.39 -31.98
C GLN A 334 8.21 -30.23 -32.48
N ASN A 335 8.55 -30.09 -33.75
CA ASN A 335 9.63 -30.84 -34.42
C ASN A 335 10.91 -30.01 -34.62
N ALA A 336 11.06 -28.87 -33.95
CA ALA A 336 12.22 -28.01 -34.02
C ALA A 336 12.87 -27.84 -32.66
N LEU A 337 14.22 -27.75 -32.61
CA LEU A 337 14.95 -27.30 -31.45
C LEU A 337 14.71 -25.77 -31.27
N PRO A 338 14.45 -25.31 -30.06
CA PRO A 338 14.11 -23.91 -29.82
C PRO A 338 15.26 -22.98 -30.17
N GLN A 339 14.95 -21.92 -30.92
CA GLN A 339 15.93 -20.89 -31.29
C GLN A 339 16.02 -19.81 -30.22
N LYS A 340 15.00 -19.69 -29.40
CA LYS A 340 14.89 -18.73 -28.32
C LYS A 340 14.05 -19.29 -27.18
N ALA A 341 14.42 -18.95 -25.96
CA ALA A 341 13.58 -19.09 -24.78
C ALA A 341 13.75 -17.83 -23.91
N ASP A 342 12.64 -17.33 -23.38
CA ASP A 342 12.58 -16.11 -22.56
C ASP A 342 11.84 -16.35 -21.27
N ALA A 343 12.26 -15.69 -20.22
CA ALA A 343 11.50 -15.56 -19.00
C ALA A 343 11.48 -14.11 -18.51
N THR A 344 10.35 -13.71 -17.92
CA THR A 344 10.28 -12.49 -17.11
C THR A 344 10.57 -12.85 -15.67
N VAL A 345 11.56 -12.18 -15.10
CA VAL A 345 11.93 -12.28 -13.68
C VAL A 345 11.59 -10.97 -13.00
N ASN A 346 10.58 -10.96 -12.13
CA ASN A 346 10.21 -9.80 -11.33
C ASN A 346 10.99 -9.78 -10.02
N CYS A 347 11.59 -8.65 -9.71
CA CYS A 347 12.31 -8.41 -8.47
C CYS A 347 11.62 -7.36 -7.62
N ARG A 348 11.53 -7.63 -6.33
CA ARG A 348 11.17 -6.69 -5.29
C ARG A 348 12.43 -6.37 -4.48
N ILE A 349 13.06 -5.26 -4.85
CA ILE A 349 14.39 -4.87 -4.38
C ILE A 349 14.26 -4.04 -3.10
N MET A 350 15.17 -4.25 -2.15
CA MET A 350 15.19 -3.48 -0.90
C MET A 350 15.41 -1.98 -1.19
N PRO A 351 14.73 -1.08 -0.47
CA PRO A 351 14.93 0.36 -0.64
C PRO A 351 16.40 0.74 -0.40
N GLY A 352 16.91 1.63 -1.23
CA GLY A 352 18.31 2.06 -1.21
C GLY A 352 19.28 1.20 -2.01
N VAL A 353 18.86 0.04 -2.50
CA VAL A 353 19.69 -0.82 -3.36
C VAL A 353 19.55 -0.36 -4.82
N ASP A 354 20.68 -0.19 -5.50
CA ASP A 354 20.70 0.11 -6.93
C ASP A 354 20.28 -1.16 -7.72
N PRO A 355 19.23 -1.09 -8.57
CA PRO A 355 18.82 -2.21 -9.42
C PRO A 355 19.93 -2.76 -10.31
N LYS A 356 20.94 -1.95 -10.66
CA LYS A 356 22.13 -2.43 -11.39
C LYS A 356 22.95 -3.44 -10.60
N THR A 357 23.01 -3.30 -9.27
CA THR A 357 23.67 -4.29 -8.41
C THR A 357 22.94 -5.62 -8.46
N VAL A 358 21.59 -5.57 -8.41
CA VAL A 358 20.74 -6.76 -8.53
C VAL A 358 20.89 -7.39 -9.93
N GLU A 359 20.93 -6.58 -10.99
CA GLU A 359 21.19 -7.06 -12.37
C GLU A 359 22.51 -7.82 -12.46
N ALA A 360 23.59 -7.27 -11.90
CA ALA A 360 24.91 -7.93 -11.91
C ALA A 360 24.88 -9.27 -11.16
N GLU A 361 24.20 -9.34 -10.01
CA GLU A 361 24.03 -10.58 -9.27
C GLU A 361 23.17 -11.59 -10.05
N LEU A 362 22.08 -11.14 -10.68
CA LEU A 362 21.24 -11.98 -11.54
C LEU A 362 22.00 -12.55 -12.75
N LYS A 363 22.89 -11.78 -13.37
CA LYS A 363 23.78 -12.26 -14.44
C LYS A 363 24.68 -13.41 -13.95
N THR A 364 25.19 -13.29 -12.73
CA THR A 364 26.00 -14.35 -12.11
C THR A 364 25.17 -15.60 -11.84
N VAL A 365 23.97 -15.44 -11.29
CA VAL A 365 23.02 -16.53 -10.99
C VAL A 365 22.55 -17.21 -12.27
N ALA A 366 22.19 -16.44 -13.29
CA ALA A 366 21.73 -16.95 -14.58
C ALA A 366 22.81 -17.74 -15.30
N GLY A 367 24.09 -17.38 -15.12
CA GLY A 367 25.23 -18.03 -15.73
C GLY A 367 25.51 -17.62 -17.17
N ALA A 368 26.63 -18.06 -17.71
CA ALA A 368 27.03 -17.77 -19.07
C ALA A 368 26.02 -18.35 -20.08
N GLY A 369 25.69 -17.58 -21.11
CA GLY A 369 24.71 -18.00 -22.15
C GLY A 369 23.28 -17.48 -21.92
N VAL A 370 23.01 -16.91 -20.75
CA VAL A 370 21.74 -16.24 -20.47
C VAL A 370 21.96 -14.72 -20.49
N GLU A 371 21.30 -14.05 -21.41
CA GLU A 371 21.26 -12.58 -21.46
C GLU A 371 20.25 -12.09 -20.41
N VAL A 372 20.69 -11.20 -19.51
CA VAL A 372 19.85 -10.57 -18.48
C VAL A 372 19.77 -9.08 -18.78
N THR A 373 18.56 -8.60 -19.10
CA THR A 373 18.32 -7.17 -19.42
C THR A 373 17.12 -6.63 -18.62
N PRO A 374 17.22 -5.41 -18.08
CA PRO A 374 16.12 -4.82 -17.33
C PRO A 374 14.99 -4.35 -18.26
N PHE A 375 13.76 -4.39 -17.76
CA PHE A 375 12.64 -3.65 -18.36
C PHE A 375 12.89 -2.15 -18.24
N ALA A 376 12.55 -1.41 -19.29
CA ALA A 376 12.65 0.05 -19.28
C ALA A 376 11.62 0.68 -18.31
N ASN A 377 11.92 1.90 -17.86
CA ASN A 377 11.03 2.74 -17.02
C ASN A 377 10.66 2.18 -15.63
N GLN A 378 11.37 1.15 -15.18
CA GLN A 378 11.24 0.57 -13.85
C GLN A 378 12.49 0.85 -13.00
N GLY A 379 12.54 0.34 -11.78
CA GLY A 379 13.76 0.35 -10.95
C GLY A 379 14.14 1.72 -10.40
N ARG A 380 13.16 2.57 -10.08
CA ARG A 380 13.44 3.86 -9.43
C ARG A 380 14.00 3.64 -8.04
N ILE A 381 15.21 4.15 -7.80
CA ILE A 381 15.84 4.04 -6.48
C ILE A 381 15.10 4.93 -5.49
N THR A 382 14.60 4.34 -4.43
CA THR A 382 13.98 5.03 -3.30
C THR A 382 14.68 4.67 -2.01
N GLN A 383 14.66 5.61 -1.06
CA GLN A 383 15.11 5.36 0.31
C GLN A 383 13.89 5.17 1.22
N ALA A 384 14.06 4.46 2.34
CA ALA A 384 13.09 4.50 3.40
C ALA A 384 12.95 5.94 3.93
N SER A 385 11.73 6.38 4.19
CA SER A 385 11.49 7.64 4.88
C SER A 385 11.94 7.50 6.34
N PRO A 386 12.64 8.49 6.92
CA PRO A 386 13.05 8.44 8.32
C PRO A 386 11.83 8.38 9.25
N LEU A 387 11.93 7.72 10.39
CA LEU A 387 10.86 7.70 11.40
C LEU A 387 10.76 9.07 12.10
N ARG A 388 10.12 10.04 11.45
CA ARG A 388 9.92 11.40 11.99
C ARG A 388 9.07 11.35 13.25
N ALA A 389 9.60 11.89 14.33
CA ALA A 389 8.94 11.86 15.65
C ALA A 389 7.57 12.56 15.63
N ASP A 390 7.43 13.69 14.92
CA ASP A 390 6.18 14.44 14.80
C ASP A 390 5.09 13.62 14.07
N VAL A 391 5.42 12.94 12.98
CA VAL A 391 4.47 12.11 12.23
C VAL A 391 4.12 10.85 13.02
N VAL A 392 5.12 10.15 13.57
CA VAL A 392 4.92 8.95 14.40
C VAL A 392 4.03 9.25 15.59
N GLN A 393 4.27 10.37 16.28
CA GLN A 393 3.48 10.77 17.44
C GLN A 393 2.05 11.14 17.03
N ALA A 394 1.88 11.95 15.98
CA ALA A 394 0.55 12.35 15.51
C ALA A 394 -0.29 11.13 15.11
N TYR A 395 0.30 10.18 14.38
CA TYR A 395 -0.35 8.93 14.00
C TYR A 395 -0.71 8.09 15.22
N THR A 396 0.22 7.92 16.15
CA THR A 396 0.01 7.18 17.39
C THR A 396 -1.14 7.77 18.20
N ASP A 397 -1.17 9.08 18.37
CA ASP A 397 -2.19 9.77 19.15
C ASP A 397 -3.57 9.65 18.51
N ALA A 398 -3.66 9.82 17.18
CA ALA A 398 -4.90 9.69 16.45
C ALA A 398 -5.47 8.25 16.55
N VAL A 399 -4.65 7.24 16.26
CA VAL A 399 -5.05 5.83 16.36
C VAL A 399 -5.50 5.49 17.79
N ARG A 400 -4.71 5.85 18.80
CA ARG A 400 -5.03 5.53 20.19
C ARG A 400 -6.25 6.26 20.73
N ALA A 401 -6.52 7.47 20.27
CA ALA A 401 -7.73 8.19 20.63
C ALA A 401 -9.01 7.51 20.10
N ILE A 402 -8.92 6.86 18.95
CA ILE A 402 -10.06 6.19 18.30
C ILE A 402 -10.22 4.76 18.81
N HIS A 403 -9.12 3.99 18.84
CA HIS A 403 -9.12 2.54 19.01
C HIS A 403 -8.64 2.06 20.38
N GLY A 404 -8.13 2.97 21.22
CA GLY A 404 -7.71 2.65 22.59
C GLY A 404 -6.20 2.85 22.83
N PRO A 405 -5.82 3.14 24.10
CA PRO A 405 -4.47 3.64 24.45
C PRO A 405 -3.37 2.59 24.28
N THR A 406 -3.71 1.32 24.20
CA THR A 406 -2.74 0.22 24.13
C THR A 406 -2.47 -0.26 22.71
N VAL A 407 -3.14 0.33 21.71
CA VAL A 407 -2.96 -0.08 20.31
C VAL A 407 -1.52 0.14 19.88
N GLN A 408 -0.97 -0.89 19.25
CA GLN A 408 0.40 -0.86 18.74
C GLN A 408 0.45 -0.20 17.37
N ILE A 409 1.47 0.64 17.17
CA ILE A 409 1.83 1.21 15.87
C ILE A 409 3.05 0.44 15.38
N ILE A 410 2.93 -0.14 14.19
CA ILE A 410 3.94 -1.02 13.62
C ILE A 410 4.52 -0.36 12.37
N PRO A 411 5.74 0.19 12.42
CA PRO A 411 6.40 0.67 11.21
C PRO A 411 6.50 -0.44 10.17
N GLN A 412 6.16 -0.13 8.92
CA GLN A 412 6.06 -1.14 7.86
C GLN A 412 6.83 -0.75 6.61
N MET A 413 7.38 -1.77 5.96
CA MET A 413 7.87 -1.70 4.59
C MET A 413 6.92 -2.51 3.70
N SER A 414 6.25 -1.86 2.75
CA SER A 414 5.46 -2.57 1.75
C SER A 414 6.35 -3.39 0.84
N THR A 415 5.92 -4.60 0.52
CA THR A 415 6.50 -5.41 -0.58
C THR A 415 5.93 -5.01 -1.93
N GLY A 416 4.80 -4.28 -1.95
CA GLY A 416 4.22 -3.58 -3.10
C GLY A 416 4.83 -2.20 -3.30
N ALA A 417 4.17 -1.38 -4.10
CA ALA A 417 4.49 0.02 -4.33
C ALA A 417 3.18 0.82 -4.35
N THR A 418 3.28 2.11 -4.05
CA THR A 418 2.21 3.10 -4.16
C THR A 418 2.75 4.33 -4.90
N ASP A 419 1.91 5.32 -5.13
CA ASP A 419 2.33 6.63 -5.63
C ASP A 419 3.45 7.27 -4.79
N GLY A 420 3.59 6.88 -3.54
CA GLY A 420 4.65 7.28 -2.64
C GLY A 420 6.06 7.03 -3.17
N LEU A 421 6.23 6.00 -4.01
CA LEU A 421 7.47 5.67 -4.70
C LEU A 421 8.07 6.89 -5.43
N TYR A 422 7.25 7.60 -6.21
CA TYR A 422 7.71 8.71 -7.05
C TYR A 422 8.13 9.92 -6.22
N PHE A 423 7.39 10.22 -5.16
CA PHE A 423 7.73 11.32 -4.25
C PHE A 423 8.98 11.02 -3.43
N ARG A 424 9.15 9.79 -2.92
CA ARG A 424 10.41 9.36 -2.28
C ARG A 424 11.60 9.47 -3.21
N ALA A 425 11.46 9.03 -4.47
CA ALA A 425 12.51 9.15 -5.48
C ALA A 425 12.88 10.61 -5.78
N ALA A 426 11.92 11.55 -5.65
CA ALA A 426 12.13 12.99 -5.80
C ALA A 426 12.55 13.69 -4.50
N GLY A 427 12.87 12.94 -3.43
CA GLY A 427 13.38 13.45 -2.18
C GLY A 427 12.34 14.01 -1.22
N ILE A 428 11.04 13.71 -1.40
CA ILE A 428 9.98 13.98 -0.42
C ILE A 428 9.75 12.70 0.38
N PRO A 429 10.02 12.68 1.70
CA PRO A 429 9.65 11.54 2.55
C PRO A 429 8.14 11.29 2.52
N VAL A 430 7.71 10.03 2.41
CA VAL A 430 6.30 9.66 2.38
C VAL A 430 5.99 8.69 3.52
N TYR A 431 4.87 8.90 4.17
CA TYR A 431 4.36 8.11 5.28
C TYR A 431 2.96 7.61 4.95
N GLY A 432 2.78 6.30 4.85
CA GLY A 432 1.46 5.68 4.80
C GLY A 432 0.83 5.70 6.17
N VAL A 433 -0.22 6.47 6.31
CA VAL A 433 -0.84 6.83 7.60
C VAL A 433 -2.36 6.72 7.55
N GLU A 434 -2.87 5.81 6.76
CA GLU A 434 -4.29 5.51 6.70
C GLU A 434 -4.85 5.20 8.09
N GLY A 435 -6.03 5.69 8.39
CA GLY A 435 -6.73 5.44 9.66
C GLY A 435 -7.85 4.42 9.54
N SER A 436 -8.12 3.88 8.35
CA SER A 436 -9.11 2.83 8.15
C SER A 436 -8.63 1.47 8.68
N TRP A 437 -9.55 0.51 8.72
CA TRP A 437 -9.25 -0.83 9.24
C TRP A 437 -10.21 -1.88 8.67
N GLY A 438 -9.81 -3.14 8.75
CA GLY A 438 -10.60 -4.29 8.30
C GLY A 438 -10.49 -5.48 9.25
N ILE A 439 -11.27 -6.52 8.98
CA ILE A 439 -11.20 -7.81 9.67
C ILE A 439 -10.27 -8.74 8.87
N SER A 440 -9.12 -9.05 9.44
CA SER A 440 -8.17 -9.96 8.80
C SER A 440 -8.54 -11.43 9.05
N PRO A 441 -8.50 -12.31 8.03
CA PRO A 441 -8.23 -11.99 6.61
C PRO A 441 -9.47 -11.63 5.76
N ASP A 442 -10.64 -11.49 6.36
CA ASP A 442 -11.94 -11.47 5.66
C ASP A 442 -12.14 -10.22 4.77
N ASP A 443 -11.51 -9.11 5.13
CA ASP A 443 -11.62 -7.83 4.44
C ASP A 443 -10.37 -7.49 3.59
N GLU A 444 -9.42 -8.42 3.48
CA GLU A 444 -8.28 -8.30 2.56
C GLU A 444 -8.73 -8.59 1.13
N ARG A 445 -9.50 -7.66 0.55
CA ARG A 445 -10.19 -7.83 -0.75
C ARG A 445 -9.82 -6.79 -1.80
N ALA A 446 -8.86 -5.92 -1.54
CA ALA A 446 -8.29 -5.04 -2.55
C ALA A 446 -7.91 -5.85 -3.79
N HIS A 447 -8.26 -5.38 -5.00
CA HIS A 447 -8.13 -6.08 -6.27
C HIS A 447 -8.92 -7.40 -6.40
N GLY A 448 -9.56 -7.85 -5.32
CA GLY A 448 -10.33 -9.10 -5.27
C GLY A 448 -11.81 -8.94 -5.61
N LEU A 449 -12.58 -9.99 -5.32
CA LEU A 449 -14.04 -10.03 -5.52
C LEU A 449 -14.78 -9.52 -4.28
N ASP A 450 -15.93 -8.90 -4.51
CA ASP A 450 -16.80 -8.40 -3.44
C ASP A 450 -16.03 -7.53 -2.44
N GLU A 451 -15.20 -6.61 -2.95
CA GLU A 451 -14.45 -5.65 -2.15
C GLU A 451 -15.38 -4.88 -1.22
N ARG A 452 -14.94 -4.70 0.04
CA ARG A 452 -15.76 -4.08 1.06
C ARG A 452 -14.92 -3.39 2.13
N LEU A 453 -15.53 -2.43 2.80
CA LEU A 453 -14.97 -1.72 3.94
C LEU A 453 -16.01 -1.71 5.08
N PRO A 454 -15.63 -1.95 6.35
CA PRO A 454 -16.54 -1.68 7.46
C PRO A 454 -16.98 -0.20 7.43
N ALA A 455 -18.28 0.06 7.50
CA ALA A 455 -18.81 1.42 7.45
C ALA A 455 -18.19 2.31 8.53
N ARG A 456 -17.98 1.76 9.72
CA ARG A 456 -17.29 2.42 10.82
C ARG A 456 -15.84 2.79 10.46
N ALA A 457 -15.13 1.95 9.72
CA ALA A 457 -13.74 2.21 9.36
C ALA A 457 -13.59 3.49 8.51
N LEU A 458 -14.50 3.74 7.57
CA LEU A 458 -14.53 4.99 6.82
C LEU A 458 -14.72 6.21 7.75
N TYR A 459 -15.61 6.11 8.71
CA TYR A 459 -15.91 7.21 9.65
C TYR A 459 -14.77 7.43 10.64
N ASP A 460 -14.15 6.37 11.12
CA ASP A 460 -13.00 6.43 12.00
C ASP A 460 -11.79 7.06 11.27
N ASP A 461 -11.65 6.78 9.96
CA ASP A 461 -10.60 7.38 9.13
C ASP A 461 -10.79 8.89 8.93
N VAL A 462 -12.01 9.40 8.77
CA VAL A 462 -12.27 10.85 8.77
C VAL A 462 -11.81 11.51 10.06
N LEU A 463 -12.10 10.89 11.22
CA LEU A 463 -11.64 11.39 12.52
C LEU A 463 -10.13 11.33 12.64
N HIS A 464 -9.52 10.24 12.16
CA HIS A 464 -8.09 10.06 12.14
C HIS A 464 -7.40 11.19 11.37
N TRP A 465 -7.83 11.46 10.14
CA TRP A 465 -7.28 12.53 9.31
C TRP A 465 -7.51 13.92 9.92
N GLU A 466 -8.67 14.15 10.54
CA GLU A 466 -8.92 15.39 11.27
C GLU A 466 -7.89 15.58 12.39
N MET A 467 -7.61 14.56 13.20
CA MET A 467 -6.65 14.61 14.31
C MET A 467 -5.21 14.77 13.81
N MET A 468 -4.82 14.00 12.77
CA MET A 468 -3.50 14.12 12.14
C MET A 468 -3.23 15.56 11.67
N VAL A 469 -4.17 16.14 10.93
CA VAL A 469 -4.03 17.51 10.40
C VAL A 469 -4.00 18.55 11.51
N ARG A 470 -4.83 18.41 12.56
CA ARG A 470 -4.80 19.31 13.72
C ARG A 470 -3.45 19.29 14.43
N THR A 471 -2.85 18.11 14.57
CA THR A 471 -1.56 17.95 15.24
C THR A 471 -0.41 18.48 14.39
N LEU A 472 -0.35 18.14 13.10
CA LEU A 472 0.80 18.46 12.23
C LEU A 472 0.75 19.85 11.61
N ALA A 473 -0.44 20.44 11.47
CA ALA A 473 -0.65 21.77 10.90
C ALA A 473 -1.37 22.74 11.85
N GLY A 474 -1.61 22.37 13.08
CA GLY A 474 -2.06 23.29 14.13
C GLY A 474 -0.99 24.29 14.54
N LYS A 475 -1.35 25.24 15.47
CA LYS A 475 -0.42 26.25 15.99
C LYS A 475 0.53 25.64 16.99
#